data_e3c2cb96891d17d1806116bafd21b15b
#
_entry.id   e3c2cb96891d17d1806116bafd21b15b
#
_cell.length_a   1.000
_cell.length_b   1.000
_cell.length_c   1.000
_cell.angle_alpha   90.00
_cell.angle_beta   90.00
_cell.angle_gamma   90.00
#
_symmetry.space_group_name_H-M   'P 1'
#
loop_
_entity.id
_entity.type
_entity.pdbx_description
1 polymer ?
#
loop_
_entity_poly.entity_id
_entity_poly.type
_entity_poly.pdbx_seq_one_letter_code
_entity_poly.pdbx_strand_id
1 'polypeptide(L)'
;MANPRDLIPSATTPAPLAGVRVVDLSRILAGPLCTMVLADLGADVIKVERPGEGDDTRHWGPPFAGEDAAYFLSLNRNKRSVTADLGSPEGVSLVHRLVATADVLIENFRPGLMSRFDLGLDDLRESHPRLVTCSLTAFGADALETASRPGYDIIVQAMSGLMSVTGERDGEPTKAGVALLDVITGLYAAVGVLAALRERDATGSGRHVSVALYDASVAAMVNQAANYLIGGIVPGRLGTAHPNIVPYQSFHAKDRPFILAAGNDRLFARTCEVVGHASWADDRRFATNEARVVHRDELIPLLSEAFAERRMHEWLALLDEAGVPCAPIMAMDEVFSSSEGAAQVEQIDDPVRGLLRLVASPIRFDDLAPSTRTPPPTLGEHDVEVRRELEGGPDP
;
A
#
# COMPACT_ATOMS: atom_id res chain seq x y z
N MET A 1 -22.83 -20.48 4.01
CA MET A 1 -21.49 -20.94 3.59
C MET A 1 -20.53 -20.57 4.68
N ALA A 2 -19.66 -21.47 5.16
CA ALA A 2 -18.68 -21.15 6.21
C ALA A 2 -17.74 -20.04 5.71
N ASN A 3 -17.42 -19.10 6.60
CA ASN A 3 -16.47 -18.04 6.29
C ASN A 3 -15.10 -18.70 5.93
N PRO A 4 -14.45 -18.38 4.82
CA PRO A 4 -13.13 -18.94 4.46
C PRO A 4 -12.04 -18.68 5.53
N ARG A 5 -12.31 -17.80 6.51
CA ARG A 5 -11.43 -17.51 7.65
C ARG A 5 -11.56 -18.47 8.82
N ASP A 6 -12.59 -19.35 8.82
CA ASP A 6 -12.78 -20.37 9.86
C ASP A 6 -11.94 -21.64 9.62
N LEU A 7 -11.08 -21.62 8.58
CA LEU A 7 -10.06 -22.66 8.41
C LEU A 7 -8.99 -22.45 9.49
N ILE A 8 -9.15 -23.19 10.59
CA ILE A 8 -8.09 -23.34 11.60
C ILE A 8 -6.84 -23.81 10.84
N PRO A 9 -5.70 -23.10 10.92
CA PRO A 9 -4.48 -23.54 10.25
C PRO A 9 -4.19 -24.97 10.68
N SER A 10 -3.99 -25.86 9.73
CA SER A 10 -3.42 -27.17 10.04
C SER A 10 -2.08 -26.93 10.73
N ALA A 11 -1.90 -27.44 11.93
CA ALA A 11 -0.73 -27.22 12.79
C ALA A 11 0.61 -27.75 12.20
N THR A 12 0.69 -27.98 10.90
CA THR A 12 1.77 -28.69 10.23
C THR A 12 2.54 -27.87 9.17
N THR A 13 1.95 -26.78 8.64
CA THR A 13 2.66 -25.96 7.62
C THR A 13 3.20 -24.69 8.28
N PRO A 14 4.54 -24.51 8.35
CA PRO A 14 5.12 -23.27 8.87
C PRO A 14 4.75 -22.08 7.96
N ALA A 15 4.64 -20.89 8.54
CA ALA A 15 4.42 -19.67 7.76
C ALA A 15 5.57 -19.47 6.74
N PRO A 16 5.29 -18.83 5.57
CA PRO A 16 6.27 -18.71 4.48
C PRO A 16 7.62 -18.11 4.88
N LEU A 17 7.63 -17.20 5.85
CA LEU A 17 8.83 -16.55 6.38
C LEU A 17 9.18 -17.00 7.83
N ALA A 18 8.67 -18.15 8.27
CA ALA A 18 9.04 -18.68 9.57
C ALA A 18 10.57 -18.87 9.67
N GLY A 19 11.18 -18.34 10.74
CA GLY A 19 12.63 -18.36 10.96
C GLY A 19 13.41 -17.22 10.28
N VAL A 20 12.74 -16.34 9.52
CA VAL A 20 13.36 -15.11 9.00
C VAL A 20 13.25 -14.02 10.04
N ARG A 21 14.36 -13.40 10.43
CA ARG A 21 14.41 -12.24 11.34
C ARG A 21 14.67 -10.96 10.57
N VAL A 22 13.86 -9.94 10.84
CA VAL A 22 13.92 -8.62 10.20
C VAL A 22 14.18 -7.55 11.27
N VAL A 23 15.23 -6.75 11.10
CA VAL A 23 15.47 -5.54 11.88
C VAL A 23 14.89 -4.35 11.11
N ASP A 24 13.91 -3.69 11.71
CA ASP A 24 13.17 -2.57 11.14
C ASP A 24 13.59 -1.24 11.80
N LEU A 25 14.48 -0.49 11.15
CA LEU A 25 14.86 0.87 11.54
C LEU A 25 13.98 1.94 10.89
N SER A 26 13.01 1.51 10.06
CA SER A 26 12.19 2.43 9.28
C SER A 26 11.09 3.10 10.12
N ARG A 27 10.58 4.23 9.63
CA ARG A 27 9.54 5.03 10.28
C ARG A 27 8.46 5.41 9.28
N ILE A 28 7.36 5.89 9.80
CA ILE A 28 6.21 6.47 9.09
C ILE A 28 5.38 5.40 8.38
N LEU A 29 5.50 5.19 7.04
CA LEU A 29 4.58 4.31 6.33
C LEU A 29 5.29 3.28 5.44
N ALA A 30 6.05 3.68 4.45
CA ALA A 30 6.55 2.78 3.40
C ALA A 30 7.37 1.60 3.96
N GLY A 31 8.36 1.88 4.82
CA GLY A 31 9.15 0.85 5.50
C GLY A 31 8.31 0.02 6.48
N PRO A 32 7.56 0.65 7.41
CA PRO A 32 6.67 -0.07 8.32
C PRO A 32 5.63 -0.96 7.62
N LEU A 33 5.09 -0.55 6.46
CA LEU A 33 4.21 -1.40 5.66
C LEU A 33 4.96 -2.60 5.09
N CYS A 34 6.15 -2.37 4.52
CA CYS A 34 6.99 -3.46 4.03
C CYS A 34 7.23 -4.50 5.13
N THR A 35 7.68 -4.07 6.31
CA THR A 35 7.98 -4.96 7.43
C THR A 35 6.73 -5.60 8.03
N MET A 36 5.57 -4.92 8.02
CA MET A 36 4.29 -5.53 8.41
C MET A 36 3.88 -6.65 7.45
N VAL A 37 4.07 -6.47 6.14
CA VAL A 37 3.80 -7.54 5.17
C VAL A 37 4.68 -8.75 5.42
N LEU A 38 5.99 -8.54 5.70
CA LEU A 38 6.90 -9.63 6.06
C LEU A 38 6.50 -10.30 7.38
N ALA A 39 6.09 -9.50 8.37
CA ALA A 39 5.59 -10.00 9.65
C ALA A 39 4.32 -10.85 9.46
N ASP A 40 3.33 -10.38 8.68
CA ASP A 40 2.12 -11.13 8.36
C ASP A 40 2.43 -12.48 7.70
N LEU A 41 3.51 -12.55 6.91
CA LEU A 41 4.00 -13.77 6.28
C LEU A 41 4.83 -14.67 7.23
N GLY A 42 5.02 -14.27 8.48
CA GLY A 42 5.63 -15.10 9.52
C GLY A 42 7.03 -14.72 9.95
N ALA A 43 7.61 -13.65 9.41
CA ALA A 43 8.91 -13.16 9.88
C ALA A 43 8.83 -12.64 11.32
N ASP A 44 9.95 -12.80 12.07
CA ASP A 44 10.19 -12.15 13.36
C ASP A 44 10.70 -10.73 13.11
N VAL A 45 9.82 -9.73 13.22
CA VAL A 45 10.15 -8.32 12.95
C VAL A 45 10.40 -7.57 14.24
N ILE A 46 11.63 -7.08 14.42
CA ILE A 46 12.04 -6.25 15.53
C ILE A 46 12.14 -4.80 15.04
N LYS A 47 11.16 -3.98 15.44
CA LYS A 47 11.14 -2.55 15.16
C LYS A 47 11.97 -1.82 16.21
N VAL A 48 13.01 -1.12 15.76
CA VAL A 48 13.87 -0.29 16.61
C VAL A 48 13.37 1.14 16.58
N GLU A 49 13.05 1.67 17.74
CA GLU A 49 12.43 2.98 17.88
C GLU A 49 13.28 3.90 18.79
N ARG A 50 13.08 5.22 18.64
CA ARG A 50 13.72 6.22 19.51
C ARG A 50 13.14 6.13 20.92
N PRO A 51 13.99 6.11 21.98
CA PRO A 51 13.49 6.14 23.35
C PRO A 51 12.59 7.34 23.62
N GLY A 52 11.49 7.12 24.32
CA GLY A 52 10.55 8.15 24.78
C GLY A 52 9.58 8.68 23.72
N GLU A 53 9.99 8.71 22.44
CA GLU A 53 9.16 9.27 21.35
C GLU A 53 8.62 8.18 20.40
N GLY A 54 9.43 7.18 20.08
CA GLY A 54 9.09 6.14 19.14
C GLY A 54 9.02 6.60 17.67
N ASP A 55 8.19 5.93 16.90
CA ASP A 55 7.84 6.31 15.54
C ASP A 55 6.93 7.55 15.57
N ASP A 56 7.18 8.51 14.67
CA ASP A 56 6.41 9.75 14.58
C ASP A 56 4.90 9.47 14.43
N THR A 57 4.53 8.37 13.79
CA THR A 57 3.12 7.97 13.59
C THR A 57 2.39 7.60 14.87
N ARG A 58 3.08 7.34 15.98
CA ARG A 58 2.43 7.15 17.28
C ARG A 58 1.65 8.39 17.72
N HIS A 59 2.09 9.56 17.25
CA HIS A 59 1.52 10.87 17.61
C HIS A 59 0.61 11.47 16.51
N TRP A 60 0.43 10.80 15.38
CA TRP A 60 -0.37 11.33 14.27
C TRP A 60 -1.86 11.01 14.41
N GLY A 61 -2.42 11.42 15.48
CA GLY A 61 -3.85 11.39 15.79
C GLY A 61 -4.46 12.78 15.96
N PRO A 62 -5.78 12.89 16.20
CA PRO A 62 -6.73 11.79 16.42
C PRO A 62 -7.05 11.00 15.14
N PRO A 63 -7.62 9.75 15.28
CA PRO A 63 -8.02 9.10 16.53
C PRO A 63 -6.86 8.37 17.22
N PHE A 64 -7.02 8.12 18.53
CA PHE A 64 -6.09 7.37 19.36
C PHE A 64 -6.80 6.16 19.98
N ALA A 65 -6.03 5.09 20.24
CA ALA A 65 -6.39 4.03 21.16
C ALA A 65 -5.27 3.91 22.22
N GLY A 66 -5.60 4.20 23.48
CA GLY A 66 -4.57 4.45 24.49
C GLY A 66 -3.71 5.66 24.13
N GLU A 67 -2.40 5.50 24.18
CA GLU A 67 -1.43 6.55 23.84
C GLU A 67 -1.04 6.58 22.36
N ASP A 68 -1.39 5.55 21.57
CA ASP A 68 -0.98 5.41 20.18
C ASP A 68 -2.07 5.84 19.21
N ALA A 69 -1.67 6.61 18.20
CA ALA A 69 -2.57 6.98 17.10
C ALA A 69 -2.94 5.77 16.23
N ALA A 70 -4.16 5.76 15.71
CA ALA A 70 -4.64 4.73 14.79
C ALA A 70 -3.72 4.57 13.57
N TYR A 71 -2.99 5.60 13.17
CA TYR A 71 -2.02 5.55 12.10
C TYR A 71 -0.90 4.54 12.40
N PHE A 72 -0.28 4.62 13.58
CA PHE A 72 0.74 3.65 14.02
C PHE A 72 0.16 2.23 14.10
N LEU A 73 -1.03 2.12 14.69
CA LEU A 73 -1.68 0.82 14.90
C LEU A 73 -2.01 0.11 13.58
N SER A 74 -2.27 0.85 12.51
CA SER A 74 -2.60 0.28 11.20
C SER A 74 -1.43 -0.40 10.49
N LEU A 75 -0.17 -0.17 10.92
CA LEU A 75 1.05 -0.54 10.20
C LEU A 75 2.02 -1.43 11.00
N ASN A 76 1.73 -1.72 12.27
CA ASN A 76 2.75 -2.29 13.15
C ASN A 76 2.31 -3.57 13.88
N ARG A 77 1.21 -4.23 13.45
CA ARG A 77 0.85 -5.56 13.96
C ARG A 77 1.94 -6.59 13.69
N ASN A 78 1.99 -7.63 14.51
CA ASN A 78 2.95 -8.75 14.39
C ASN A 78 4.42 -8.33 14.54
N LYS A 79 4.72 -7.15 15.08
CA LYS A 79 6.08 -6.68 15.33
C LYS A 79 6.39 -6.68 16.82
N ARG A 80 7.68 -6.76 17.14
CA ARG A 80 8.24 -6.49 18.47
C ARG A 80 8.89 -5.11 18.46
N SER A 81 8.68 -4.30 19.51
CA SER A 81 9.28 -2.97 19.64
C SER A 81 10.44 -3.01 20.65
N VAL A 82 11.59 -2.47 20.27
CA VAL A 82 12.71 -2.19 21.13
C VAL A 82 13.16 -0.74 20.99
N THR A 83 13.69 -0.16 22.07
CA THR A 83 14.19 1.21 22.04
C THR A 83 15.71 1.26 21.93
N ALA A 84 16.20 2.12 21.00
CA ALA A 84 17.62 2.43 20.87
C ALA A 84 17.84 3.90 20.47
N ASP A 85 18.71 4.59 21.19
CA ASP A 85 19.21 5.90 20.78
C ASP A 85 20.41 5.70 19.84
N LEU A 86 20.20 5.89 18.54
CA LEU A 86 21.26 5.79 17.53
C LEU A 86 22.31 6.90 17.64
N GLY A 87 22.09 7.91 18.48
CA GLY A 87 23.09 8.90 18.84
C GLY A 87 24.05 8.45 19.97
N SER A 88 23.77 7.31 20.60
CA SER A 88 24.58 6.76 21.69
C SER A 88 25.33 5.49 21.29
N PRO A 89 26.55 5.25 21.84
CA PRO A 89 27.30 4.01 21.59
C PRO A 89 26.52 2.74 21.98
N GLU A 90 25.72 2.82 23.06
CA GLU A 90 24.91 1.70 23.55
C GLU A 90 23.78 1.35 22.58
N GLY A 91 23.11 2.35 22.02
CA GLY A 91 22.05 2.13 21.02
C GLY A 91 22.60 1.58 19.72
N VAL A 92 23.73 2.10 19.23
CA VAL A 92 24.42 1.58 18.06
C VAL A 92 24.88 0.14 18.29
N SER A 93 25.47 -0.16 19.45
CA SER A 93 25.88 -1.51 19.83
C SER A 93 24.69 -2.50 19.86
N LEU A 94 23.52 -2.07 20.34
CA LEU A 94 22.31 -2.88 20.30
C LEU A 94 21.92 -3.23 18.85
N VAL A 95 21.95 -2.25 17.94
CA VAL A 95 21.62 -2.48 16.53
C VAL A 95 22.62 -3.43 15.88
N HIS A 96 23.93 -3.30 16.12
CA HIS A 96 24.92 -4.26 15.64
C HIS A 96 24.63 -5.69 16.11
N ARG A 97 24.26 -5.87 17.38
CA ARG A 97 23.91 -7.20 17.92
C ARG A 97 22.63 -7.75 17.29
N LEU A 98 21.63 -6.91 17.02
CA LEU A 98 20.41 -7.30 16.31
C LEU A 98 20.73 -7.72 14.88
N VAL A 99 21.53 -6.93 14.15
CA VAL A 99 21.95 -7.23 12.77
C VAL A 99 22.73 -8.54 12.68
N ALA A 100 23.57 -8.85 13.66
CA ALA A 100 24.32 -10.11 13.70
C ALA A 100 23.43 -11.37 13.73
N THR A 101 22.15 -11.22 14.13
CA THR A 101 21.17 -12.32 14.15
C THR A 101 20.09 -12.18 13.06
N ALA A 102 20.15 -11.11 12.25
CA ALA A 102 19.12 -10.78 11.29
C ALA A 102 19.39 -11.39 9.90
N ASP A 103 18.33 -11.68 9.21
CA ASP A 103 18.30 -12.01 7.78
C ASP A 103 18.12 -10.76 6.92
N VAL A 104 17.39 -9.77 7.45
CA VAL A 104 17.02 -8.55 6.72
C VAL A 104 17.18 -7.33 7.63
N LEU A 105 17.74 -6.25 7.08
CA LEU A 105 17.77 -4.93 7.69
C LEU A 105 17.04 -3.94 6.78
N ILE A 106 16.04 -3.25 7.30
CA ILE A 106 15.26 -2.24 6.56
C ILE A 106 15.40 -0.88 7.22
N GLU A 107 15.68 0.15 6.41
CA GLU A 107 15.79 1.53 6.87
C GLU A 107 15.16 2.51 5.84
N ASN A 108 14.77 3.70 6.31
CA ASN A 108 14.30 4.77 5.45
C ASN A 108 14.83 6.15 5.88
N PHE A 109 16.07 6.18 6.32
CA PHE A 109 16.76 7.41 6.65
C PHE A 109 17.21 8.17 5.39
N ARG A 110 17.62 9.42 5.59
CA ARG A 110 18.26 10.17 4.51
C ARG A 110 19.59 9.50 4.12
N PRO A 111 19.95 9.49 2.82
CA PRO A 111 21.20 8.92 2.37
C PRO A 111 22.39 9.41 3.20
N GLY A 112 23.27 8.48 3.57
CA GLY A 112 24.46 8.72 4.39
C GLY A 112 24.22 8.83 5.90
N LEU A 113 22.99 8.83 6.39
CA LEU A 113 22.74 8.91 7.84
C LEU A 113 23.11 7.61 8.57
N MET A 114 22.89 6.46 7.96
CA MET A 114 23.31 5.16 8.53
C MET A 114 24.82 5.12 8.79
N SER A 115 25.63 5.56 7.83
CA SER A 115 27.09 5.63 8.00
C SER A 115 27.51 6.60 9.12
N ARG A 116 26.76 7.68 9.35
CA ARG A 116 27.02 8.61 10.45
C ARG A 116 26.72 8.01 11.83
N PHE A 117 25.91 6.98 11.89
CA PHE A 117 25.61 6.20 13.08
C PHE A 117 26.53 4.97 13.23
N ASP A 118 27.58 4.84 12.41
CA ASP A 118 28.42 3.65 12.38
C ASP A 118 27.64 2.36 12.01
N LEU A 119 26.61 2.53 11.20
CA LEU A 119 25.71 1.49 10.69
C LEU A 119 25.72 1.47 9.16
N GLY A 120 26.86 1.77 8.54
CA GLY A 120 27.01 1.77 7.08
C GLY A 120 26.56 0.45 6.46
N LEU A 121 25.65 0.48 5.48
CA LEU A 121 25.05 -0.75 4.93
C LEU A 121 26.08 -1.63 4.22
N ASP A 122 27.09 -1.03 3.60
CA ASP A 122 28.16 -1.79 2.94
C ASP A 122 29.05 -2.49 3.99
N ASP A 123 29.42 -1.79 5.07
CA ASP A 123 30.20 -2.33 6.17
C ASP A 123 29.44 -3.48 6.88
N LEU A 124 28.14 -3.30 7.10
CA LEU A 124 27.28 -4.32 7.67
C LEU A 124 27.19 -5.56 6.76
N ARG A 125 27.09 -5.39 5.44
CA ARG A 125 27.05 -6.50 4.48
C ARG A 125 28.39 -7.18 4.32
N GLU A 126 29.51 -6.46 4.42
CA GLU A 126 30.84 -7.04 4.42
C GLU A 126 31.02 -7.95 5.65
N SER A 127 30.59 -7.47 6.82
CA SER A 127 30.64 -8.24 8.08
C SER A 127 29.64 -9.39 8.14
N HIS A 128 28.50 -9.25 7.46
CA HIS A 128 27.39 -10.21 7.42
C HIS A 128 26.99 -10.54 5.97
N PRO A 129 27.76 -11.36 5.23
CA PRO A 129 27.58 -11.56 3.79
C PRO A 129 26.20 -12.12 3.37
N ARG A 130 25.47 -12.72 4.31
CA ARG A 130 24.10 -13.22 4.07
C ARG A 130 23.01 -12.19 4.33
N LEU A 131 23.35 -11.04 4.91
CA LEU A 131 22.37 -9.99 5.23
C LEU A 131 21.78 -9.38 3.96
N VAL A 132 20.48 -9.39 3.87
CA VAL A 132 19.72 -8.59 2.91
C VAL A 132 19.47 -7.22 3.51
N THR A 133 19.87 -6.15 2.84
CA THR A 133 19.58 -4.78 3.27
C THR A 133 18.59 -4.12 2.33
N CYS A 134 17.69 -3.29 2.88
CA CYS A 134 16.72 -2.55 2.09
C CYS A 134 16.66 -1.09 2.52
N SER A 135 16.91 -0.17 1.58
CA SER A 135 16.76 1.27 1.80
C SER A 135 15.57 1.82 1.02
N LEU A 136 14.69 2.55 1.74
CA LEU A 136 13.59 3.28 1.12
C LEU A 136 13.88 4.78 1.20
N THR A 137 13.95 5.45 0.06
CA THR A 137 14.25 6.88 -0.02
C THR A 137 13.18 7.62 -0.81
N ALA A 138 13.16 8.94 -0.72
CA ALA A 138 12.23 9.74 -1.50
C ALA A 138 12.56 9.75 -2.99
N PHE A 139 13.86 9.93 -3.35
CA PHE A 139 14.31 10.19 -4.72
C PHE A 139 15.43 9.26 -5.22
N GLY A 140 15.84 8.26 -4.42
CA GLY A 140 17.00 7.42 -4.72
C GLY A 140 18.31 8.03 -4.20
N ALA A 141 19.25 7.16 -3.81
CA ALA A 141 20.56 7.59 -3.30
C ALA A 141 21.44 8.21 -4.42
N ASP A 142 21.25 7.77 -5.65
CA ASP A 142 22.00 8.20 -6.83
C ASP A 142 21.38 9.39 -7.58
N ALA A 143 20.27 9.95 -7.06
CA ALA A 143 19.61 11.08 -7.67
C ALA A 143 20.47 12.34 -7.57
N LEU A 144 21.02 12.80 -8.70
CA LEU A 144 22.06 13.83 -8.79
C LEU A 144 21.77 15.12 -8.00
N GLU A 145 20.52 15.60 -8.05
CA GLU A 145 20.15 16.90 -7.44
C GLU A 145 19.20 16.74 -6.25
N THR A 146 18.52 15.61 -6.14
CA THR A 146 17.39 15.41 -5.19
C THR A 146 17.69 14.40 -4.10
N ALA A 147 18.77 13.62 -4.17
CA ALA A 147 19.09 12.57 -3.20
C ALA A 147 19.03 13.03 -1.72
N SER A 148 19.49 14.26 -1.45
CA SER A 148 19.49 14.82 -0.08
C SER A 148 18.18 15.52 0.31
N ARG A 149 17.24 15.71 -0.63
CA ARG A 149 15.98 16.43 -0.36
C ARG A 149 15.07 15.57 0.53
N PRO A 150 14.48 16.19 1.55
CA PRO A 150 13.41 15.52 2.28
C PRO A 150 12.21 15.29 1.35
N GLY A 151 11.60 14.12 1.40
CA GLY A 151 10.39 13.83 0.62
C GLY A 151 9.41 13.05 1.47
N TYR A 152 8.19 13.58 1.51
CA TYR A 152 7.01 12.88 1.95
C TYR A 152 6.18 12.50 0.73
N ASP A 153 5.27 11.56 0.90
CA ASP A 153 4.36 11.10 -0.15
C ASP A 153 3.76 12.25 -0.98
N ILE A 154 3.21 13.28 -0.35
CA ILE A 154 2.60 14.42 -1.06
C ILE A 154 3.59 15.20 -1.94
N ILE A 155 4.85 15.33 -1.52
CA ILE A 155 5.90 15.99 -2.31
C ILE A 155 6.18 15.16 -3.57
N VAL A 156 6.28 13.85 -3.41
CA VAL A 156 6.53 12.94 -4.53
C VAL A 156 5.30 12.86 -5.44
N GLN A 157 4.07 12.84 -4.92
CA GLN A 157 2.85 12.93 -5.74
C GLN A 157 2.86 14.17 -6.64
N ALA A 158 3.32 15.32 -6.11
CA ALA A 158 3.41 16.54 -6.88
C ALA A 158 4.51 16.48 -7.98
N MET A 159 5.67 15.91 -7.66
CA MET A 159 6.84 15.88 -8.55
C MET A 159 6.79 14.78 -9.61
N SER A 160 6.10 13.67 -9.36
CA SER A 160 6.02 12.52 -10.26
C SER A 160 4.92 12.63 -11.33
N GLY A 161 4.14 13.69 -11.31
CA GLY A 161 3.03 13.88 -12.25
C GLY A 161 1.68 13.32 -11.79
N LEU A 162 1.62 12.57 -10.67
CA LEU A 162 0.36 11.98 -10.20
C LEU A 162 -0.71 13.05 -9.95
N MET A 163 -0.35 14.16 -9.30
CA MET A 163 -1.30 15.26 -9.07
C MET A 163 -1.71 15.97 -10.35
N SER A 164 -0.88 15.97 -11.39
CA SER A 164 -1.21 16.61 -12.68
C SER A 164 -2.33 15.90 -13.43
N VAL A 165 -2.57 14.62 -13.13
CA VAL A 165 -3.62 13.78 -13.74
C VAL A 165 -4.77 13.46 -12.78
N THR A 166 -4.70 13.92 -11.53
CA THR A 166 -5.68 13.65 -10.47
C THR A 166 -6.46 14.91 -10.11
N GLY A 167 -7.78 14.82 -10.14
CA GLY A 167 -8.71 15.92 -9.86
C GLY A 167 -9.68 16.20 -11.00
N GLU A 168 -10.64 17.08 -10.77
CA GLU A 168 -11.61 17.50 -11.78
C GLU A 168 -10.93 18.20 -12.97
N ARG A 169 -11.53 18.08 -14.19
CA ARG A 169 -10.95 18.59 -15.44
C ARG A 169 -10.51 20.06 -15.32
N ASP A 170 -11.38 20.89 -14.77
CA ASP A 170 -11.16 22.34 -14.62
C ASP A 170 -10.83 22.74 -13.17
N GLY A 171 -10.59 21.74 -12.30
CA GLY A 171 -10.22 21.95 -10.90
C GLY A 171 -8.72 22.07 -10.66
N GLU A 172 -8.34 22.23 -9.39
CA GLU A 172 -6.94 22.22 -8.98
C GLU A 172 -6.36 20.80 -8.96
N PRO A 173 -5.03 20.62 -9.17
CA PRO A 173 -4.35 19.36 -8.97
C PRO A 173 -4.59 18.83 -7.56
N THR A 174 -4.98 17.56 -7.44
CA THR A 174 -5.39 16.95 -6.17
C THR A 174 -4.52 15.74 -5.85
N LYS A 175 -4.13 15.59 -4.58
CA LYS A 175 -3.44 14.38 -4.13
C LYS A 175 -4.43 13.22 -3.97
N ALA A 176 -3.94 11.98 -4.00
CA ALA A 176 -4.70 10.82 -3.55
C ALA A 176 -5.09 10.97 -2.06
N GLY A 177 -6.24 10.47 -1.68
CA GLY A 177 -6.77 10.58 -0.30
C GLY A 177 -5.93 9.87 0.76
N VAL A 178 -5.12 8.89 0.36
CA VAL A 178 -4.17 8.16 1.19
C VAL A 178 -2.74 8.44 0.74
N ALA A 179 -1.73 8.10 1.55
CA ALA A 179 -0.33 8.15 1.17
C ALA A 179 0.01 7.00 0.20
N LEU A 180 -0.55 7.08 -1.01
CA LEU A 180 -0.58 5.99 -2.00
C LEU A 180 0.81 5.58 -2.43
N LEU A 181 1.73 6.53 -2.58
CA LEU A 181 3.09 6.25 -3.03
C LEU A 181 3.92 5.55 -1.97
N ASP A 182 3.72 5.90 -0.70
CA ASP A 182 4.30 5.14 0.41
C ASP A 182 3.83 3.68 0.39
N VAL A 183 2.52 3.44 0.16
CA VAL A 183 1.95 2.08 0.07
C VAL A 183 2.60 1.31 -1.08
N ILE A 184 2.65 1.90 -2.28
CA ILE A 184 3.24 1.26 -3.47
C ILE A 184 4.73 0.98 -3.24
N THR A 185 5.47 1.93 -2.67
CA THR A 185 6.90 1.80 -2.38
C THR A 185 7.15 0.68 -1.35
N GLY A 186 6.35 0.62 -0.29
CA GLY A 186 6.44 -0.45 0.71
C GLY A 186 6.20 -1.84 0.11
N LEU A 187 5.25 -1.96 -0.83
CA LEU A 187 5.00 -3.22 -1.55
C LEU A 187 6.15 -3.57 -2.50
N TYR A 188 6.71 -2.62 -3.26
CA TYR A 188 7.91 -2.86 -4.07
C TYR A 188 9.10 -3.30 -3.21
N ALA A 189 9.28 -2.68 -2.04
CA ALA A 189 10.33 -3.06 -1.10
C ALA A 189 10.13 -4.50 -0.60
N ALA A 190 8.90 -4.88 -0.22
CA ALA A 190 8.60 -6.24 0.18
C ALA A 190 8.90 -7.27 -0.94
N VAL A 191 8.50 -6.97 -2.18
CA VAL A 191 8.83 -7.83 -3.35
C VAL A 191 10.35 -7.92 -3.55
N GLY A 192 11.07 -6.80 -3.47
CA GLY A 192 12.53 -6.77 -3.59
C GLY A 192 13.23 -7.60 -2.51
N VAL A 193 12.80 -7.46 -1.25
CA VAL A 193 13.32 -8.24 -0.12
C VAL A 193 13.07 -9.72 -0.29
N LEU A 194 11.84 -10.12 -0.68
CA LEU A 194 11.51 -11.53 -0.94
C LEU A 194 12.35 -12.13 -2.08
N ALA A 195 12.57 -11.36 -3.15
CA ALA A 195 13.44 -11.77 -4.25
C ALA A 195 14.91 -11.93 -3.80
N ALA A 196 15.41 -10.99 -2.98
CA ALA A 196 16.76 -11.06 -2.43
C ALA A 196 16.95 -12.23 -1.45
N LEU A 197 15.95 -12.52 -0.61
CA LEU A 197 15.95 -13.70 0.26
C LEU A 197 15.98 -14.99 -0.57
N ARG A 198 15.16 -15.08 -1.62
CA ARG A 198 15.14 -16.24 -2.53
C ARG A 198 16.49 -16.45 -3.23
N GLU A 199 17.14 -15.38 -3.67
CA GLU A 199 18.47 -15.45 -4.26
C GLU A 199 19.54 -15.85 -3.21
N ARG A 200 19.49 -15.26 -2.02
CA ARG A 200 20.37 -15.59 -0.91
C ARG A 200 20.33 -17.08 -0.57
N ASP A 201 19.15 -17.68 -0.57
CA ASP A 201 19.00 -19.12 -0.27
C ASP A 201 19.67 -19.99 -1.34
N ALA A 202 19.77 -19.52 -2.58
CA ALA A 202 20.45 -20.23 -3.67
C ALA A 202 21.96 -19.95 -3.72
N THR A 203 22.39 -18.73 -3.39
CA THR A 203 23.78 -18.26 -3.59
C THR A 203 24.61 -18.23 -2.29
N GLY A 204 23.94 -18.17 -1.15
CA GLY A 204 24.56 -17.94 0.16
C GLY A 204 24.86 -16.47 0.46
N SER A 205 24.60 -15.53 -0.46
CA SER A 205 24.93 -14.11 -0.34
C SER A 205 23.69 -13.24 -0.37
N GLY A 206 23.59 -12.30 0.57
CA GLY A 206 22.56 -11.26 0.59
C GLY A 206 22.81 -10.18 -0.45
N ARG A 207 21.77 -9.33 -0.67
CA ARG A 207 21.82 -8.17 -1.56
C ARG A 207 21.34 -6.91 -0.88
N HIS A 208 21.75 -5.77 -1.44
CA HIS A 208 21.09 -4.49 -1.17
C HIS A 208 19.92 -4.27 -2.12
N VAL A 209 18.77 -3.93 -1.56
CA VAL A 209 17.55 -3.52 -2.27
C VAL A 209 17.35 -2.02 -2.05
N SER A 210 17.28 -1.24 -3.11
CA SER A 210 17.00 0.19 -3.05
C SER A 210 15.68 0.48 -3.75
N VAL A 211 14.77 1.19 -3.08
CA VAL A 211 13.48 1.60 -3.64
C VAL A 211 13.25 3.07 -3.32
N ALA A 212 12.96 3.86 -4.37
CA ALA A 212 12.61 5.26 -4.20
C ALA A 212 11.12 5.50 -4.43
N LEU A 213 10.52 6.38 -3.61
CA LEU A 213 9.11 6.78 -3.78
C LEU A 213 8.88 7.37 -5.17
N TYR A 214 9.81 8.19 -5.66
CA TYR A 214 9.70 8.81 -6.98
C TYR A 214 9.67 7.77 -8.10
N ASP A 215 10.59 6.79 -8.07
CA ASP A 215 10.68 5.75 -9.09
C ASP A 215 9.43 4.85 -9.05
N ALA A 216 9.00 4.46 -7.85
CA ALA A 216 7.76 3.69 -7.65
C ALA A 216 6.53 4.46 -8.17
N SER A 217 6.50 5.79 -7.96
CA SER A 217 5.44 6.64 -8.46
C SER A 217 5.41 6.70 -9.97
N VAL A 218 6.56 6.95 -10.62
CA VAL A 218 6.65 6.99 -12.09
C VAL A 218 6.25 5.64 -12.69
N ALA A 219 6.69 4.52 -12.08
CA ALA A 219 6.28 3.18 -12.49
C ALA A 219 4.75 2.97 -12.38
N ALA A 220 4.12 3.55 -11.35
CA ALA A 220 2.68 3.46 -11.14
C ALA A 220 1.84 4.30 -12.13
N MET A 221 2.44 5.23 -12.88
CA MET A 221 1.73 6.04 -13.87
C MET A 221 1.28 5.26 -15.11
N VAL A 222 1.78 4.06 -15.35
CA VAL A 222 1.37 3.07 -16.35
C VAL A 222 0.92 3.70 -17.69
N ASN A 223 -0.39 3.69 -17.97
CA ASN A 223 -0.96 4.20 -19.22
C ASN A 223 -0.81 5.72 -19.40
N GLN A 224 -0.80 6.50 -18.33
CA GLN A 224 -0.60 7.95 -18.41
C GLN A 224 0.84 8.27 -18.86
N ALA A 225 1.83 7.57 -18.29
CA ALA A 225 3.20 7.66 -18.75
C ALA A 225 3.35 7.20 -20.21
N ALA A 226 2.69 6.09 -20.59
CA ALA A 226 2.70 5.57 -21.96
C ALA A 226 2.04 6.53 -22.96
N ASN A 227 0.95 7.21 -22.60
CA ASN A 227 0.31 8.23 -23.44
C ASN A 227 1.31 9.36 -23.81
N TYR A 228 2.16 9.73 -22.87
CA TYR A 228 3.21 10.72 -23.15
C TYR A 228 4.42 10.14 -23.87
N LEU A 229 5.00 9.05 -23.35
CA LEU A 229 6.27 8.51 -23.86
C LEU A 229 6.14 7.91 -25.27
N ILE A 230 4.98 7.34 -25.60
CA ILE A 230 4.72 6.70 -26.91
C ILE A 230 3.92 7.64 -27.81
N GLY A 231 2.89 8.28 -27.28
CA GLY A 231 1.95 9.09 -28.05
C GLY A 231 2.29 10.59 -28.12
N GLY A 232 3.23 11.08 -27.31
CA GLY A 232 3.54 12.52 -27.18
C GLY A 232 2.40 13.34 -26.57
N ILE A 233 1.37 12.70 -26.02
CA ILE A 233 0.19 13.36 -25.45
C ILE A 233 0.48 13.67 -23.97
N VAL A 234 0.48 14.96 -23.61
CA VAL A 234 0.59 15.37 -22.21
C VAL A 234 -0.76 15.11 -21.52
N PRO A 235 -0.82 14.16 -20.56
CA PRO A 235 -2.06 13.85 -19.88
C PRO A 235 -2.53 15.03 -19.00
N GLY A 236 -3.84 15.21 -18.92
CA GLY A 236 -4.48 16.16 -18.02
C GLY A 236 -5.45 15.48 -17.05
N ARG A 237 -6.07 16.28 -16.20
CA ARG A 237 -7.11 15.81 -15.28
C ARG A 237 -8.41 15.57 -16.03
N LEU A 238 -9.09 14.48 -15.67
CA LEU A 238 -10.36 14.06 -16.27
C LEU A 238 -11.42 13.70 -15.21
N GLY A 239 -11.24 14.15 -13.97
CA GLY A 239 -12.09 13.71 -12.87
C GLY A 239 -11.96 12.19 -12.66
N THR A 240 -13.10 11.51 -12.73
CA THR A 240 -13.15 10.05 -12.64
C THR A 240 -13.03 9.35 -14.00
N ALA A 241 -12.94 10.10 -15.12
CA ALA A 241 -12.98 9.52 -16.44
C ALA A 241 -11.63 8.87 -16.84
N HIS A 242 -11.71 7.68 -17.45
CA HIS A 242 -10.54 7.01 -18.01
C HIS A 242 -10.08 7.71 -19.31
N PRO A 243 -8.76 7.95 -19.52
CA PRO A 243 -8.27 8.67 -20.69
C PRO A 243 -8.52 7.94 -22.01
N ASN A 244 -8.42 6.62 -22.02
CA ASN A 244 -8.40 5.78 -23.23
C ASN A 244 -9.64 4.90 -23.40
N ILE A 245 -10.60 4.93 -22.47
CA ILE A 245 -11.82 4.08 -22.50
C ILE A 245 -13.04 4.94 -22.21
N VAL A 246 -14.10 4.82 -23.04
CA VAL A 246 -15.34 5.59 -22.89
C VAL A 246 -16.55 4.71 -23.21
N PRO A 247 -17.62 4.71 -22.35
CA PRO A 247 -17.68 5.35 -21.04
C PRO A 247 -17.01 4.51 -19.94
N TYR A 248 -16.17 5.13 -19.14
CA TYR A 248 -15.54 4.56 -17.94
C TYR A 248 -15.32 5.68 -16.93
N GLN A 249 -16.33 5.97 -16.10
CA GLN A 249 -16.34 7.10 -15.18
C GLN A 249 -17.54 7.07 -14.23
N SER A 250 -17.62 8.07 -13.34
CA SER A 250 -18.82 8.30 -12.55
C SER A 250 -19.92 8.97 -13.37
N PHE A 251 -21.16 8.61 -13.07
CA PHE A 251 -22.36 9.28 -13.52
C PHE A 251 -23.26 9.58 -12.33
N HIS A 252 -24.03 10.66 -12.41
CA HIS A 252 -25.02 11.02 -11.40
C HIS A 252 -26.37 10.39 -11.74
N ALA A 253 -26.82 9.48 -10.89
CA ALA A 253 -28.20 9.06 -10.85
C ALA A 253 -29.07 10.14 -10.17
N LYS A 254 -30.36 9.95 -10.10
CA LYS A 254 -31.30 10.90 -9.49
C LYS A 254 -30.98 11.27 -8.04
N ASP A 255 -30.30 10.39 -7.31
CA ASP A 255 -30.06 10.51 -5.87
C ASP A 255 -28.57 10.48 -5.47
N ARG A 256 -27.74 9.66 -6.15
CA ARG A 256 -26.33 9.47 -5.81
C ARG A 256 -25.49 9.21 -7.06
N PRO A 257 -24.18 9.54 -7.05
CA PRO A 257 -23.27 9.12 -8.09
C PRO A 257 -22.94 7.61 -7.98
N PHE A 258 -22.62 7.01 -9.14
CA PHE A 258 -22.14 5.64 -9.26
C PHE A 258 -21.11 5.55 -10.38
N ILE A 259 -20.31 4.48 -10.39
CA ILE A 259 -19.32 4.19 -11.44
C ILE A 259 -19.94 3.28 -12.49
N LEU A 260 -19.69 3.60 -13.75
CA LEU A 260 -19.92 2.74 -14.92
C LEU A 260 -18.59 2.45 -15.60
N ALA A 261 -18.33 1.18 -15.92
CA ALA A 261 -17.09 0.74 -16.60
C ALA A 261 -17.40 -0.12 -17.84
N ALA A 262 -17.92 0.52 -18.90
CA ALA A 262 -18.17 -0.15 -20.18
C ALA A 262 -16.88 -0.25 -21.01
N GLY A 263 -15.99 -1.18 -20.64
CA GLY A 263 -14.61 -1.29 -21.11
C GLY A 263 -14.43 -1.77 -22.57
N ASN A 264 -15.50 -2.11 -23.29
CA ASN A 264 -15.45 -2.52 -24.70
C ASN A 264 -16.78 -2.24 -25.41
N ASP A 265 -16.79 -2.40 -26.75
CA ASP A 265 -17.94 -2.06 -27.59
C ASP A 265 -19.19 -2.89 -27.26
N ARG A 266 -19.03 -4.17 -26.89
CA ARG A 266 -20.14 -5.02 -26.46
C ARG A 266 -20.80 -4.52 -25.16
N LEU A 267 -19.99 -4.10 -24.18
CA LEU A 267 -20.50 -3.55 -22.92
C LEU A 267 -21.16 -2.20 -23.17
N PHE A 268 -20.63 -1.39 -24.09
CA PHE A 268 -21.26 -0.14 -24.49
C PHE A 268 -22.62 -0.37 -25.14
N ALA A 269 -22.74 -1.33 -26.07
CA ALA A 269 -24.02 -1.66 -26.70
C ALA A 269 -25.07 -2.07 -25.65
N ARG A 270 -24.71 -2.93 -24.70
CA ARG A 270 -25.59 -3.30 -23.57
C ARG A 270 -25.98 -2.10 -22.70
N THR A 271 -25.03 -1.20 -22.46
CA THR A 271 -25.32 0.06 -21.74
C THR A 271 -26.38 0.88 -22.49
N CYS A 272 -26.25 1.00 -23.82
CA CYS A 272 -27.22 1.69 -24.66
C CYS A 272 -28.61 1.04 -24.61
N GLU A 273 -28.70 -0.28 -24.58
CA GLU A 273 -29.95 -1.02 -24.41
C GLU A 273 -30.58 -0.71 -23.05
N VAL A 274 -29.79 -0.77 -21.97
CA VAL A 274 -30.25 -0.52 -20.58
C VAL A 274 -30.79 0.91 -20.41
N VAL A 275 -30.13 1.91 -21.02
CA VAL A 275 -30.57 3.30 -20.94
C VAL A 275 -31.69 3.62 -21.94
N GLY A 276 -32.14 2.64 -22.75
CA GLY A 276 -33.24 2.82 -23.69
C GLY A 276 -32.86 3.49 -25.04
N HIS A 277 -31.56 3.58 -25.33
CA HIS A 277 -31.03 4.23 -26.53
C HIS A 277 -30.13 3.30 -27.35
N ALA A 278 -30.63 2.12 -27.68
CA ALA A 278 -29.88 1.07 -28.41
C ALA A 278 -29.20 1.57 -29.71
N SER A 279 -29.82 2.54 -30.40
CA SER A 279 -29.28 3.11 -31.65
C SER A 279 -27.92 3.85 -31.46
N TRP A 280 -27.55 4.26 -30.25
CA TRP A 280 -26.23 4.87 -30.03
C TRP A 280 -25.07 3.90 -30.28
N ALA A 281 -25.31 2.60 -30.15
CA ALA A 281 -24.30 1.58 -30.40
C ALA A 281 -23.92 1.49 -31.90
N ASP A 282 -24.82 1.86 -32.79
CA ASP A 282 -24.62 1.84 -34.25
C ASP A 282 -24.22 3.22 -34.80
N ASP A 283 -24.24 4.27 -33.98
CA ASP A 283 -23.81 5.60 -34.41
C ASP A 283 -22.29 5.60 -34.66
N ARG A 284 -21.87 6.07 -35.85
CA ARG A 284 -20.45 6.11 -36.23
C ARG A 284 -19.55 6.88 -35.24
N ARG A 285 -20.13 7.82 -34.51
CA ARG A 285 -19.40 8.57 -33.47
C ARG A 285 -19.12 7.72 -32.22
N PHE A 286 -19.91 6.64 -32.01
CA PHE A 286 -19.90 5.90 -30.75
C PHE A 286 -19.67 4.38 -30.92
N ALA A 287 -19.72 3.86 -32.15
CA ALA A 287 -19.69 2.42 -32.42
C ALA A 287 -18.39 1.72 -31.97
N THR A 288 -17.27 2.43 -31.94
CA THR A 288 -15.98 1.88 -31.46
C THR A 288 -15.44 2.68 -30.28
N ASN A 289 -14.62 2.06 -29.44
CA ASN A 289 -14.00 2.77 -28.33
C ASN A 289 -13.16 3.96 -28.81
N GLU A 290 -12.41 3.84 -29.89
CA GLU A 290 -11.64 4.94 -30.48
C GLU A 290 -12.54 6.11 -30.84
N ALA A 291 -13.67 5.84 -31.54
CA ALA A 291 -14.65 6.87 -31.88
C ALA A 291 -15.24 7.53 -30.64
N ARG A 292 -15.58 6.74 -29.60
CA ARG A 292 -16.10 7.29 -28.33
C ARG A 292 -15.09 8.15 -27.57
N VAL A 293 -13.81 7.80 -27.64
CA VAL A 293 -12.73 8.63 -27.03
C VAL A 293 -12.67 9.99 -27.73
N VAL A 294 -12.75 10.01 -29.07
CA VAL A 294 -12.76 11.25 -29.87
C VAL A 294 -14.02 12.07 -29.62
N HIS A 295 -15.17 11.43 -29.55
CA HIS A 295 -16.48 12.09 -29.39
C HIS A 295 -16.99 12.05 -27.93
N ARG A 296 -16.09 11.97 -26.96
CA ARG A 296 -16.38 11.91 -25.52
C ARG A 296 -17.32 13.06 -25.09
N ASP A 297 -17.01 14.26 -25.51
CA ASP A 297 -17.73 15.47 -25.08
C ASP A 297 -19.14 15.53 -25.71
N GLU A 298 -19.46 14.68 -26.70
CA GLU A 298 -20.82 14.49 -27.23
C GLU A 298 -21.56 13.36 -26.49
N LEU A 299 -20.88 12.23 -26.24
CA LEU A 299 -21.52 11.05 -25.67
C LEU A 299 -21.83 11.18 -24.17
N ILE A 300 -20.90 11.74 -23.39
CA ILE A 300 -21.03 11.76 -21.93
C ILE A 300 -22.23 12.58 -21.46
N PRO A 301 -22.55 13.76 -22.03
CA PRO A 301 -23.79 14.47 -21.72
C PRO A 301 -25.05 13.64 -21.96
N LEU A 302 -25.14 12.91 -23.08
CA LEU A 302 -26.29 12.06 -23.41
C LEU A 302 -26.49 10.95 -22.38
N LEU A 303 -25.40 10.26 -22.00
CA LEU A 303 -25.46 9.25 -20.95
C LEU A 303 -25.81 9.86 -19.58
N SER A 304 -25.29 11.03 -19.28
CA SER A 304 -25.57 11.71 -18.02
C SER A 304 -27.05 12.10 -17.90
N GLU A 305 -27.67 12.58 -18.99
CA GLU A 305 -29.11 12.87 -19.03
C GLU A 305 -29.93 11.60 -18.80
N ALA A 306 -29.60 10.51 -19.49
CA ALA A 306 -30.29 9.22 -19.34
C ALA A 306 -30.16 8.68 -17.89
N PHE A 307 -28.97 8.71 -17.30
CA PHE A 307 -28.76 8.21 -15.93
C PHE A 307 -29.41 9.08 -14.83
N ALA A 308 -29.69 10.33 -15.10
CA ALA A 308 -30.40 11.22 -14.14
C ALA A 308 -31.89 10.83 -13.94
N GLU A 309 -32.47 10.01 -14.79
CA GLU A 309 -33.90 9.65 -14.76
C GLU A 309 -34.29 8.72 -13.59
N ARG A 310 -33.38 7.83 -13.15
CA ARG A 310 -33.69 6.83 -12.13
C ARG A 310 -32.76 6.95 -10.93
N ARG A 311 -33.08 6.27 -9.84
CA ARG A 311 -32.22 6.16 -8.66
C ARG A 311 -31.04 5.23 -8.92
N MET A 312 -29.94 5.46 -8.22
CA MET A 312 -28.72 4.67 -8.36
C MET A 312 -28.95 3.16 -8.25
N HIS A 313 -29.68 2.71 -7.22
CA HIS A 313 -29.91 1.28 -7.01
C HIS A 313 -30.68 0.60 -8.15
N GLU A 314 -31.60 1.35 -8.82
CA GLU A 314 -32.33 0.85 -9.98
C GLU A 314 -31.39 0.67 -11.18
N TRP A 315 -30.48 1.64 -11.41
CA TRP A 315 -29.48 1.53 -12.47
C TRP A 315 -28.50 0.39 -12.23
N LEU A 316 -27.99 0.23 -10.98
CA LEU A 316 -27.09 -0.84 -10.64
C LEU A 316 -27.71 -2.21 -10.90
N ALA A 317 -28.99 -2.41 -10.52
CA ALA A 317 -29.69 -3.67 -10.77
C ALA A 317 -29.83 -3.99 -12.28
N LEU A 318 -30.20 -3.01 -13.10
CA LEU A 318 -30.37 -3.17 -14.54
C LEU A 318 -29.02 -3.41 -15.26
N LEU A 319 -27.98 -2.71 -14.85
CA LEU A 319 -26.62 -2.86 -15.42
C LEU A 319 -26.02 -4.22 -15.04
N ASP A 320 -26.19 -4.64 -13.79
CA ASP A 320 -25.73 -5.95 -13.31
C ASP A 320 -26.45 -7.10 -14.06
N GLU A 321 -27.77 -7.01 -14.26
CA GLU A 321 -28.54 -7.99 -15.05
C GLU A 321 -28.04 -8.05 -16.50
N ALA A 322 -27.67 -6.91 -17.08
CA ALA A 322 -27.07 -6.83 -18.40
C ALA A 322 -25.59 -7.24 -18.44
N GLY A 323 -24.97 -7.53 -17.29
CA GLY A 323 -23.56 -7.88 -17.16
C GLY A 323 -22.62 -6.72 -17.52
N VAL A 324 -23.01 -5.49 -17.22
CA VAL A 324 -22.20 -4.28 -17.38
C VAL A 324 -21.59 -3.89 -16.02
N PRO A 325 -20.26 -3.83 -15.88
CA PRO A 325 -19.63 -3.50 -14.63
C PRO A 325 -20.02 -2.10 -14.14
N CYS A 326 -20.55 -2.04 -12.92
CA CYS A 326 -20.96 -0.81 -12.25
C CYS A 326 -20.83 -0.98 -10.73
N ALA A 327 -20.73 0.14 -10.00
CA ALA A 327 -20.64 0.10 -8.54
C ALA A 327 -21.08 1.43 -7.91
N PRO A 328 -21.61 1.41 -6.67
CA PRO A 328 -21.80 2.62 -5.89
C PRO A 328 -20.44 3.19 -5.47
N ILE A 329 -20.35 4.49 -5.25
CA ILE A 329 -19.22 5.11 -4.55
C ILE A 329 -19.54 5.06 -3.05
N MET A 330 -18.83 4.19 -2.32
CA MET A 330 -19.08 3.91 -0.91
C MET A 330 -18.21 4.77 0.01
N ALA A 331 -18.78 5.24 1.10
CA ALA A 331 -18.03 5.79 2.22
C ALA A 331 -17.46 4.66 3.09
N MET A 332 -16.48 4.96 3.97
CA MET A 332 -15.78 3.94 4.76
C MET A 332 -16.69 3.18 5.72
N ASP A 333 -17.72 3.81 6.26
CA ASP A 333 -18.74 3.16 7.09
C ASP A 333 -19.62 2.20 6.28
N GLU A 334 -19.96 2.58 5.05
CA GLU A 334 -20.68 1.69 4.12
C GLU A 334 -19.81 0.48 3.73
N VAL A 335 -18.50 0.71 3.44
CA VAL A 335 -17.55 -0.37 3.13
C VAL A 335 -17.50 -1.39 4.27
N PHE A 336 -17.24 -0.96 5.51
CA PHE A 336 -17.10 -1.88 6.64
C PHE A 336 -18.42 -2.41 7.20
N SER A 337 -19.56 -1.90 6.74
CA SER A 337 -20.88 -2.46 7.00
C SER A 337 -21.31 -3.50 5.95
N SER A 338 -20.64 -3.56 4.79
CA SER A 338 -20.89 -4.59 3.77
C SER A 338 -20.31 -5.94 4.19
N SER A 339 -20.80 -7.03 3.58
CA SER A 339 -20.29 -8.39 3.82
C SER A 339 -18.82 -8.51 3.42
N GLU A 340 -18.44 -7.91 2.29
CA GLU A 340 -17.09 -7.93 1.74
C GLU A 340 -16.12 -7.14 2.61
N GLY A 341 -16.50 -5.93 3.03
CA GLY A 341 -15.68 -5.07 3.89
C GLY A 341 -15.58 -5.61 5.32
N ALA A 342 -16.68 -6.09 5.89
CA ALA A 342 -16.67 -6.74 7.21
C ALA A 342 -15.75 -7.97 7.24
N ALA A 343 -15.68 -8.72 6.14
CA ALA A 343 -14.77 -9.85 5.98
C ALA A 343 -13.28 -9.43 5.90
N GLN A 344 -12.95 -8.16 5.70
CA GLN A 344 -11.58 -7.65 5.73
C GLN A 344 -11.15 -7.11 7.10
N VAL A 345 -11.99 -7.24 8.14
CA VAL A 345 -11.68 -6.78 9.49
C VAL A 345 -11.26 -7.95 10.36
N GLU A 346 -10.08 -7.87 10.94
CA GLU A 346 -9.62 -8.74 12.03
C GLU A 346 -9.81 -8.04 13.37
N GLN A 347 -10.13 -8.82 14.39
CA GLN A 347 -10.25 -8.37 15.77
C GLN A 347 -9.16 -9.04 16.60
N ILE A 348 -8.47 -8.26 17.42
CA ILE A 348 -7.45 -8.75 18.34
C ILE A 348 -7.60 -8.05 19.69
N ASP A 349 -7.53 -8.83 20.76
CA ASP A 349 -7.49 -8.28 22.11
C ASP A 349 -6.10 -7.74 22.41
N ASP A 350 -6.05 -6.46 22.74
CA ASP A 350 -4.84 -5.77 23.15
C ASP A 350 -4.91 -5.52 24.68
N PRO A 351 -3.93 -5.97 25.45
CA PRO A 351 -3.98 -5.87 26.91
C PRO A 351 -3.96 -4.43 27.44
N VAL A 352 -3.49 -3.48 26.63
CA VAL A 352 -3.40 -2.05 26.99
C VAL A 352 -4.55 -1.24 26.41
N ARG A 353 -4.97 -1.56 25.15
CA ARG A 353 -5.90 -0.74 24.37
C ARG A 353 -7.30 -1.37 24.23
N GLY A 354 -7.49 -2.61 24.73
CA GLY A 354 -8.73 -3.35 24.57
C GLY A 354 -8.87 -3.94 23.16
N LEU A 355 -10.10 -4.18 22.72
CA LEU A 355 -10.36 -4.79 21.42
C LEU A 355 -10.00 -3.84 20.27
N LEU A 356 -8.98 -4.19 19.51
CA LEU A 356 -8.62 -3.50 18.28
C LEU A 356 -9.28 -4.18 17.07
N ARG A 357 -9.69 -3.35 16.11
CA ARG A 357 -10.20 -3.77 14.80
C ARG A 357 -9.23 -3.27 13.74
N LEU A 358 -8.59 -4.19 13.05
CA LEU A 358 -7.55 -3.90 12.06
C LEU A 358 -7.96 -4.44 10.69
N VAL A 359 -7.47 -3.82 9.62
CA VAL A 359 -7.66 -4.35 8.27
C VAL A 359 -6.75 -5.55 8.10
N ALA A 360 -7.32 -6.67 7.69
CA ALA A 360 -6.61 -7.93 7.50
C ALA A 360 -5.60 -7.87 6.34
N SER A 361 -4.61 -8.77 6.35
CA SER A 361 -3.76 -8.99 5.18
C SER A 361 -4.62 -9.39 3.96
N PRO A 362 -4.40 -8.81 2.77
CA PRO A 362 -5.10 -9.23 1.56
C PRO A 362 -4.54 -10.54 0.95
N ILE A 363 -3.36 -10.98 1.40
CA ILE A 363 -2.71 -12.20 0.89
C ILE A 363 -3.46 -13.42 1.42
N ARG A 364 -3.62 -14.43 0.57
CA ARG A 364 -4.22 -15.73 0.90
C ARG A 364 -3.38 -16.83 0.26
N PHE A 365 -3.17 -17.92 0.99
CA PHE A 365 -2.66 -19.18 0.50
C PHE A 365 -3.75 -20.25 0.64
N ASP A 366 -3.60 -21.39 -0.02
CA ASP A 366 -4.61 -22.46 -0.04
C ASP A 366 -4.92 -22.98 1.38
N ASP A 367 -3.88 -23.09 2.21
CA ASP A 367 -3.93 -23.68 3.55
C ASP A 367 -3.55 -22.71 4.68
N LEU A 368 -3.20 -21.47 4.34
CA LEU A 368 -2.76 -20.45 5.30
C LEU A 368 -3.30 -19.07 4.92
N ALA A 369 -4.02 -18.45 5.83
CA ALA A 369 -4.33 -17.02 5.75
C ALA A 369 -3.39 -16.29 6.73
N PRO A 370 -2.47 -15.42 6.24
CA PRO A 370 -1.72 -14.54 7.12
C PRO A 370 -2.68 -13.74 8.00
N SER A 371 -2.44 -13.72 9.28
CA SER A 371 -3.34 -13.11 10.27
C SER A 371 -2.58 -12.26 11.27
N THR A 372 -3.31 -11.41 11.96
CA THR A 372 -2.82 -10.67 13.12
C THR A 372 -2.63 -11.67 14.28
N ARG A 373 -1.37 -11.98 14.61
CA ARG A 373 -0.99 -12.87 15.71
C ARG A 373 -0.79 -12.11 17.00
N THR A 374 -0.19 -10.92 16.90
CA THR A 374 0.05 -10.02 18.02
C THR A 374 -0.44 -8.61 17.67
N PRO A 375 -0.98 -7.86 18.63
CA PRO A 375 -1.34 -6.46 18.41
C PRO A 375 -0.08 -5.62 18.10
N PRO A 376 -0.26 -4.40 17.55
CA PRO A 376 0.85 -3.48 17.42
C PRO A 376 1.48 -3.18 18.78
N PRO A 377 2.82 -3.27 18.92
CA PRO A 377 3.47 -3.18 20.23
C PRO A 377 3.37 -1.78 20.81
N THR A 378 3.36 -1.68 22.16
CA THR A 378 3.67 -0.43 22.85
C THR A 378 5.15 -0.09 22.69
N LEU A 379 5.54 1.16 22.93
CA LEU A 379 6.93 1.59 22.77
C LEU A 379 7.86 0.84 23.75
N GLY A 380 8.85 0.14 23.20
CA GLY A 380 9.83 -0.63 23.97
C GLY A 380 9.26 -1.85 24.68
N GLU A 381 8.07 -2.32 24.31
CA GLU A 381 7.41 -3.46 24.96
C GLU A 381 8.31 -4.69 25.10
N HIS A 382 9.20 -4.89 24.13
CA HIS A 382 10.05 -6.08 24.06
C HIS A 382 11.52 -5.82 24.41
N ASP A 383 11.82 -4.67 25.03
CA ASP A 383 13.21 -4.28 25.40
C ASP A 383 13.92 -5.36 26.22
N VAL A 384 13.25 -5.87 27.26
CA VAL A 384 13.84 -6.87 28.17
C VAL A 384 14.01 -8.23 27.48
N GLU A 385 12.97 -8.66 26.77
CA GLU A 385 12.94 -9.94 26.04
C GLU A 385 14.05 -10.01 24.99
N VAL A 386 14.08 -9.04 24.08
CA VAL A 386 15.02 -9.03 22.95
C VAL A 386 16.47 -8.86 23.45
N ARG A 387 16.72 -8.04 24.47
CA ARG A 387 18.08 -7.90 25.03
C ARG A 387 18.58 -9.20 25.66
N ARG A 388 17.69 -9.94 26.33
CA ARG A 388 18.03 -11.27 26.91
C ARG A 388 18.32 -12.31 25.82
N GLU A 389 17.52 -12.35 24.74
CA GLU A 389 17.81 -13.21 23.58
C GLU A 389 19.22 -12.97 23.03
N LEU A 390 19.62 -11.70 22.90
CA LEU A 390 20.93 -11.30 22.39
C LEU A 390 22.10 -11.65 23.33
N GLU A 391 21.82 -11.90 24.60
CA GLU A 391 22.81 -12.34 25.61
C GLU A 391 22.94 -13.87 25.68
N GLY A 392 22.17 -14.63 24.86
CA GLY A 392 22.20 -16.10 24.86
C GLY A 392 21.44 -16.70 26.04
N GLY A 393 20.52 -15.96 26.66
CA GLY A 393 19.59 -16.45 27.68
C GLY A 393 18.57 -17.42 27.11
N PRO A 394 18.06 -18.36 27.90
CA PRO A 394 16.94 -19.20 27.48
C PRO A 394 15.71 -18.33 27.20
N ASP A 395 14.93 -18.74 26.18
CA ASP A 395 13.62 -18.17 25.87
C ASP A 395 12.73 -18.23 27.14
N PRO A 396 11.93 -17.19 27.44
CA PRO A 396 11.10 -17.12 28.65
C PRO A 396 9.97 -18.14 28.70
#